data_8d4c90f05c4ecb0d387923152751b616
#
_entry.id   8d4c90f05c4ecb0d387923152751b616
#
_cell.length_a   1.000
_cell.length_b   1.000
_cell.length_c   1.000
_cell.angle_alpha   90.00
_cell.angle_beta   90.00
_cell.angle_gamma   90.00
#
_symmetry.space_group_name_H-M   'P 1'
#
loop_
_entity.id
_entity.type
_entity.pdbx_description
1 polymer ?
#
loop_
_entity_poly.entity_id
_entity_poly.type
_entity_poly.pdbx_seq_one_letter_code
_entity_poly.pdbx_strand_id
1 'polypeptide(L)'
;MKIRSSSFIAAWLLTAHAVICTAGQLIPGGRSFDLASLQQAAVDTDPRLQQLQLLTTQTELRLRNIAAGRLPSVTVDGQAQYQSDVPRPAFTLPGGGLLFTTPKATYDSGLRIDQRIFDASINAQGALERAQLAEQQARVRTTLFSLRQQVNEAFFTAATLQARQGALSATITDLSARLDETNERVGAGTALPAEAASIEATLLQRRQDEEELRATRRTALARLAILTGQTISENDALAMPDLAAAVSRARQTSGELRARPEYDLFARTRERLAKQQDATAAQERPRVSTFARVGYGRPGLNFVSDQFESYGLGGVRVQWNAWTWGSSSREREALAIQQRIVAADQAAFAKGLGESIEGDSATLDRLQAMLALDDRIVALREQIEQSTQARFQEGVVTASEFLDRSSELLQARFARATHQVELAQAGARLLTTLGLEVR
;
A
#
# COMPACT_ATOMS: atom_id res chain seq x y z
N MET A 1 22.62 46.07 -48.45
CA MET A 1 23.87 45.97 -49.22
C MET A 1 24.75 44.87 -48.57
N LYS A 2 25.10 43.87 -49.38
CA LYS A 2 26.08 42.79 -49.20
C LYS A 2 25.89 41.76 -48.07
N ILE A 3 25.35 40.66 -48.49
CA ILE A 3 25.59 39.25 -48.35
C ILE A 3 27.02 38.84 -48.01
N ARG A 4 27.22 37.97 -47.02
CA ARG A 4 28.25 36.90 -47.10
C ARG A 4 27.83 35.67 -46.30
N SER A 5 27.65 34.60 -47.01
CA SER A 5 27.49 33.21 -46.63
C SER A 5 28.79 32.65 -46.03
N SER A 6 28.67 31.79 -45.05
CA SER A 6 29.74 30.84 -44.68
C SER A 6 29.07 29.51 -44.24
N SER A 7 29.24 28.55 -45.12
CA SER A 7 28.90 27.14 -44.92
C SER A 7 29.85 26.51 -43.88
N PHE A 8 29.34 25.86 -42.84
CA PHE A 8 30.07 24.90 -42.02
C PHE A 8 29.49 23.51 -42.23
N ILE A 9 30.30 22.67 -42.82
CA ILE A 9 30.11 21.22 -42.98
C ILE A 9 30.47 20.61 -41.61
N ALA A 10 29.52 20.06 -40.89
CA ALA A 10 29.74 19.24 -39.72
C ALA A 10 29.66 17.76 -40.11
N ALA A 11 30.79 17.07 -40.01
CA ALA A 11 30.92 15.63 -40.22
C ALA A 11 30.25 14.86 -39.07
N TRP A 12 29.31 13.99 -39.39
CA TRP A 12 28.71 13.01 -38.48
C TRP A 12 29.63 11.79 -38.38
N LEU A 13 30.22 11.60 -37.19
CA LEU A 13 30.86 10.35 -36.79
C LEU A 13 29.81 9.43 -36.20
N LEU A 14 29.43 8.43 -36.99
CA LEU A 14 28.62 7.28 -36.53
C LEU A 14 29.49 6.35 -35.68
N THR A 15 29.35 6.44 -34.36
CA THR A 15 29.85 5.40 -33.46
C THR A 15 28.83 4.28 -33.38
N ALA A 16 29.13 3.18 -34.04
CA ALA A 16 28.37 1.93 -33.93
C ALA A 16 28.62 1.33 -32.53
N HIS A 17 27.65 1.42 -31.64
CA HIS A 17 27.62 0.64 -30.40
C HIS A 17 27.12 -0.78 -30.76
N ALA A 18 28.03 -1.75 -30.71
CA ALA A 18 27.68 -3.15 -30.78
C ALA A 18 26.96 -3.54 -29.48
N VAL A 19 25.64 -3.67 -29.55
CA VAL A 19 24.82 -4.31 -28.52
C VAL A 19 25.11 -5.81 -28.60
N ILE A 20 25.86 -6.33 -27.62
CA ILE A 20 26.00 -7.77 -27.41
C ILE A 20 24.64 -8.28 -26.91
N CYS A 21 23.81 -8.76 -27.82
CA CYS A 21 22.64 -9.56 -27.50
C CYS A 21 23.12 -10.92 -26.98
N THR A 22 23.06 -11.14 -25.67
CA THR A 22 23.04 -12.49 -25.10
C THR A 22 21.77 -13.17 -25.59
N ALA A 23 21.94 -14.18 -26.46
CA ALA A 23 20.86 -15.01 -26.96
C ALA A 23 20.28 -15.85 -25.83
N GLY A 24 19.32 -15.28 -25.09
CA GLY A 24 18.34 -16.06 -24.32
C GLY A 24 17.44 -16.79 -25.33
N GLN A 25 17.29 -18.09 -25.22
CA GLN A 25 16.38 -18.88 -26.04
C GLN A 25 14.98 -18.28 -25.99
N LEU A 26 14.57 -17.64 -27.07
CA LEU A 26 13.22 -17.15 -27.29
C LEU A 26 12.29 -18.37 -27.47
N ILE A 27 11.51 -18.67 -26.45
CA ILE A 27 10.30 -19.49 -26.59
C ILE A 27 9.37 -18.69 -27.53
N PRO A 28 8.86 -19.25 -28.64
CA PRO A 28 8.07 -18.50 -29.61
C PRO A 28 6.75 -18.06 -28.93
N GLY A 29 6.61 -16.78 -28.65
CA GLY A 29 5.37 -16.09 -28.36
C GLY A 29 5.06 -15.65 -26.94
N GLY A 30 5.80 -16.05 -25.90
CA GLY A 30 5.55 -15.64 -24.50
C GLY A 30 6.42 -14.46 -24.06
N ARG A 31 5.85 -13.56 -23.24
CA ARG A 31 6.59 -12.49 -22.54
C ARG A 31 7.26 -13.06 -21.29
N SER A 32 8.33 -12.41 -20.85
CA SER A 32 8.96 -12.72 -19.56
C SER A 32 8.66 -11.59 -18.57
N PHE A 33 8.15 -11.94 -17.41
CA PHE A 33 7.85 -11.02 -16.32
C PHE A 33 8.86 -11.20 -15.18
N ASP A 34 9.45 -10.10 -14.74
CA ASP A 34 10.29 -10.07 -13.56
C ASP A 34 9.50 -9.59 -12.32
N LEU A 35 9.97 -9.95 -11.13
CA LEU A 35 9.30 -9.65 -9.86
C LEU A 35 9.23 -8.14 -9.59
N ALA A 36 10.30 -7.38 -9.88
CA ALA A 36 10.39 -5.96 -9.60
C ALA A 36 9.34 -5.16 -10.39
N SER A 37 9.22 -5.44 -11.70
CA SER A 37 8.22 -4.81 -12.57
C SER A 37 6.79 -5.12 -12.14
N LEU A 38 6.53 -6.35 -11.70
CA LEU A 38 5.21 -6.74 -11.20
C LEU A 38 4.86 -6.07 -9.86
N GLN A 39 5.83 -5.94 -8.95
CA GLN A 39 5.64 -5.19 -7.70
C GLN A 39 5.31 -3.70 -7.97
N GLN A 40 6.01 -3.09 -8.94
CA GLN A 40 5.76 -1.71 -9.32
C GLN A 40 4.38 -1.57 -9.98
N ALA A 41 4.04 -2.45 -10.93
CA ALA A 41 2.74 -2.46 -11.59
C ALA A 41 1.58 -2.61 -10.59
N ALA A 42 1.73 -3.45 -9.57
CA ALA A 42 0.72 -3.60 -8.53
C ALA A 42 0.48 -2.30 -7.74
N VAL A 43 1.53 -1.54 -7.44
CA VAL A 43 1.40 -0.24 -6.77
C VAL A 43 0.77 0.79 -7.70
N ASP A 44 1.19 0.85 -8.97
CA ASP A 44 0.74 1.86 -9.93
C ASP A 44 -0.72 1.69 -10.34
N THR A 45 -1.21 0.44 -10.35
CA THR A 45 -2.60 0.11 -10.71
C THR A 45 -3.55 0.06 -9.52
N ASP A 46 -3.04 0.11 -8.28
CA ASP A 46 -3.89 0.03 -7.09
C ASP A 46 -4.73 1.30 -6.92
N PRO A 47 -6.07 1.19 -6.81
CA PRO A 47 -6.95 2.35 -6.65
C PRO A 47 -6.61 3.23 -5.42
N ARG A 48 -5.93 2.68 -4.41
CA ARG A 48 -5.48 3.42 -3.22
C ARG A 48 -4.42 4.47 -3.53
N LEU A 49 -3.69 4.34 -4.64
CA LEU A 49 -2.75 5.38 -5.08
C LEU A 49 -3.49 6.71 -5.35
N GLN A 50 -4.71 6.64 -5.93
CA GLN A 50 -5.54 7.82 -6.17
C GLN A 50 -5.97 8.51 -4.85
N GLN A 51 -6.05 7.76 -3.74
CA GLN A 51 -6.41 8.34 -2.43
C GLN A 51 -5.40 9.41 -2.00
N LEU A 52 -4.13 9.31 -2.36
CA LEU A 52 -3.11 10.33 -2.01
C LEU A 52 -3.46 11.70 -2.58
N GLN A 53 -3.93 11.75 -3.83
CA GLN A 53 -4.35 12.97 -4.49
C GLN A 53 -5.67 13.49 -3.91
N LEU A 54 -6.65 12.60 -3.71
CA LEU A 54 -7.95 12.96 -3.14
C LEU A 54 -7.83 13.52 -1.73
N LEU A 55 -6.99 12.92 -0.87
CA LEU A 55 -6.70 13.42 0.47
C LEU A 55 -6.06 14.81 0.43
N THR A 56 -5.15 15.06 -0.51
CA THR A 56 -4.54 16.37 -0.69
C THR A 56 -5.58 17.40 -1.07
N THR A 57 -6.41 17.13 -2.08
CA THR A 57 -7.48 18.01 -2.53
C THR A 57 -8.51 18.28 -1.41
N GLN A 58 -8.90 17.24 -0.66
CA GLN A 58 -9.79 17.38 0.49
C GLN A 58 -9.21 18.32 1.55
N THR A 59 -7.93 18.13 1.88
CA THR A 59 -7.24 18.95 2.87
C THR A 59 -7.10 20.41 2.40
N GLU A 60 -6.82 20.66 1.13
CA GLU A 60 -6.79 22.01 0.58
C GLU A 60 -8.14 22.72 0.76
N LEU A 61 -9.26 22.05 0.49
CA LEU A 61 -10.59 22.60 0.71
C LEU A 61 -10.84 22.92 2.20
N ARG A 62 -10.45 22.03 3.10
CA ARG A 62 -10.54 22.26 4.55
C ARG A 62 -9.67 23.42 5.00
N LEU A 63 -8.44 23.54 4.49
CA LEU A 63 -7.56 24.66 4.78
C LEU A 63 -8.13 26.00 4.29
N ARG A 64 -8.77 26.03 3.10
CA ARG A 64 -9.50 27.20 2.61
C ARG A 64 -10.66 27.55 3.53
N ASN A 65 -11.43 26.59 4.01
CA ASN A 65 -12.51 26.81 4.97
C ASN A 65 -12.00 27.36 6.31
N ILE A 66 -10.86 26.83 6.81
CA ILE A 66 -10.20 27.34 8.03
C ILE A 66 -9.74 28.79 7.80
N ALA A 67 -9.14 29.08 6.65
CA ALA A 67 -8.68 30.42 6.29
C ALA A 67 -9.86 31.39 6.11
N ALA A 68 -10.99 30.95 5.58
CA ALA A 68 -12.21 31.74 5.44
C ALA A 68 -12.76 32.21 6.80
N GLY A 69 -12.42 31.52 7.90
CA GLY A 69 -12.73 31.98 9.25
C GLY A 69 -12.11 33.33 9.64
N ARG A 70 -11.18 33.87 8.84
CA ARG A 70 -10.63 35.24 9.00
C ARG A 70 -11.39 36.30 8.20
N LEU A 71 -12.23 35.87 7.27
CA LEU A 71 -13.01 36.79 6.46
C LEU A 71 -14.24 37.30 7.25
N PRO A 72 -14.79 38.45 6.92
CA PRO A 72 -16.05 38.93 7.51
C PRO A 72 -17.16 37.91 7.24
N SER A 73 -17.88 37.51 8.29
CA SER A 73 -19.13 36.78 8.15
C SER A 73 -20.32 37.75 8.15
N VAL A 74 -21.23 37.54 7.23
CA VAL A 74 -22.46 38.36 7.11
C VAL A 74 -23.63 37.46 7.50
N THR A 75 -24.40 37.89 8.49
CA THR A 75 -25.58 37.17 8.97
C THR A 75 -26.80 38.11 8.89
N VAL A 76 -27.88 37.61 8.33
CA VAL A 76 -29.20 38.26 8.40
C VAL A 76 -29.98 37.56 9.50
N ASP A 77 -30.48 38.34 10.43
CA ASP A 77 -31.27 37.80 11.55
C ASP A 77 -32.60 38.56 11.67
N GLY A 78 -33.63 37.85 12.10
CA GLY A 78 -34.94 38.40 12.40
C GLY A 78 -35.53 37.75 13.64
N GLN A 79 -36.06 38.56 14.54
CA GLN A 79 -36.64 38.10 15.79
C GLN A 79 -38.00 38.76 16.01
N ALA A 80 -38.98 37.99 16.41
CA ALA A 80 -40.26 38.47 16.95
C ALA A 80 -40.43 37.83 18.34
N GLN A 81 -40.64 38.66 19.33
CA GLN A 81 -40.71 38.20 20.74
C GLN A 81 -41.90 38.85 21.42
N TYR A 82 -42.65 38.12 22.23
CA TYR A 82 -43.68 38.62 23.12
C TYR A 82 -43.23 38.39 24.58
N GLN A 83 -43.30 39.46 25.40
CA GLN A 83 -42.97 39.45 26.81
C GLN A 83 -44.24 39.56 27.62
N SER A 84 -44.43 38.68 28.61
CA SER A 84 -45.59 38.68 29.50
C SER A 84 -45.65 39.97 30.37
N ASP A 85 -44.45 40.49 30.75
CA ASP A 85 -44.26 41.71 31.46
C ASP A 85 -43.12 42.53 30.91
N VAL A 86 -43.19 43.87 31.07
CA VAL A 86 -42.21 44.82 30.54
C VAL A 86 -41.80 45.81 31.62
N PRO A 87 -40.60 46.42 31.55
CA PRO A 87 -40.16 47.47 32.49
C PRO A 87 -41.14 48.63 32.51
N ARG A 88 -41.55 49.04 33.69
CA ARG A 88 -42.44 50.20 33.94
C ARG A 88 -41.64 51.27 34.68
N PRO A 89 -41.78 52.54 34.28
CA PRO A 89 -41.13 53.60 35.06
C PRO A 89 -41.72 53.68 36.45
N ALA A 90 -40.83 53.90 37.44
CA ALA A 90 -41.22 54.02 38.83
C ALA A 90 -41.91 55.36 39.15
N PHE A 91 -41.92 56.29 38.19
CA PHE A 91 -42.50 57.64 38.35
C PHE A 91 -43.68 57.85 37.39
N THR A 92 -44.77 58.38 37.94
CA THR A 92 -45.91 58.82 37.17
C THR A 92 -45.94 60.39 37.14
N LEU A 93 -46.37 60.97 35.99
CA LEU A 93 -46.55 62.42 35.87
C LEU A 93 -47.67 62.92 36.82
N PRO A 94 -47.60 64.16 37.33
CA PRO A 94 -48.74 64.80 37.97
C PRO A 94 -49.92 64.84 36.97
N GLY A 95 -50.96 63.98 37.16
CA GLY A 95 -52.06 63.81 36.24
C GLY A 95 -52.25 62.35 35.78
N GLY A 96 -51.41 61.35 36.24
CA GLY A 96 -51.62 59.95 36.07
C GLY A 96 -51.08 59.29 34.79
N GLY A 97 -50.33 60.02 33.94
CA GLY A 97 -49.71 59.43 32.72
C GLY A 97 -48.38 58.76 32.96
N LEU A 98 -48.09 57.65 32.28
CA LEU A 98 -46.78 57.04 32.24
C LEU A 98 -45.83 57.81 31.33
N LEU A 99 -44.58 58.04 31.72
CA LEU A 99 -43.60 58.79 30.95
C LEU A 99 -43.26 58.07 29.63
N PHE A 100 -43.36 56.75 29.60
CA PHE A 100 -43.20 55.90 28.41
C PHE A 100 -43.84 54.52 28.63
N THR A 101 -44.19 53.83 27.58
CA THR A 101 -44.69 52.45 27.59
C THR A 101 -43.80 51.60 26.70
N THR A 102 -43.17 50.56 27.30
CA THR A 102 -42.42 49.60 26.51
C THR A 102 -43.39 48.58 25.87
N PRO A 103 -43.29 48.32 24.56
CA PRO A 103 -44.16 47.36 23.91
C PRO A 103 -43.88 45.91 24.41
N LYS A 104 -44.96 45.16 24.64
CA LYS A 104 -44.85 43.72 24.99
C LYS A 104 -44.45 42.88 23.79
N ALA A 105 -44.81 43.26 22.57
CA ALA A 105 -44.39 42.62 21.35
C ALA A 105 -43.23 43.42 20.75
N THR A 106 -42.06 42.78 20.63
CA THR A 106 -40.85 43.34 20.03
C THR A 106 -40.50 42.64 18.75
N TYR A 107 -40.09 43.39 17.78
CA TYR A 107 -39.69 42.91 16.45
C TYR A 107 -38.33 43.52 16.15
N ASP A 108 -37.43 42.69 15.65
CA ASP A 108 -36.09 43.12 15.26
C ASP A 108 -35.64 42.35 14.02
N SER A 109 -35.13 43.05 13.04
CA SER A 109 -34.50 42.44 11.86
C SER A 109 -33.26 43.23 11.52
N GLY A 110 -32.17 42.53 11.19
CA GLY A 110 -30.91 43.22 10.95
C GLY A 110 -29.90 42.42 10.15
N LEU A 111 -28.89 43.15 9.70
CA LEU A 111 -27.69 42.64 9.06
C LEU A 111 -26.54 42.79 10.04
N ARG A 112 -25.89 41.70 10.37
CA ARG A 112 -24.69 41.65 11.21
C ARG A 112 -23.48 41.24 10.39
N ILE A 113 -22.38 41.97 10.59
CA ILE A 113 -21.06 41.63 10.08
C ILE A 113 -20.15 41.38 11.27
N ASP A 114 -19.57 40.17 11.35
CA ASP A 114 -18.57 39.81 12.36
C ASP A 114 -17.25 39.47 11.66
N GLN A 115 -16.13 40.02 12.14
CA GLN A 115 -14.81 39.72 11.64
C GLN A 115 -13.85 39.40 12.77
N ARG A 116 -13.12 38.25 12.66
CA ARG A 116 -12.09 37.90 13.58
C ARG A 116 -10.81 38.64 13.23
N ILE A 117 -10.31 39.46 14.16
CA ILE A 117 -9.06 40.20 14.02
C ILE A 117 -7.88 39.34 14.53
N PHE A 118 -8.09 38.68 15.65
CA PHE A 118 -7.10 37.80 16.25
C PHE A 118 -7.74 36.54 16.77
N ASP A 119 -7.32 35.39 16.24
CA ASP A 119 -7.71 34.04 16.69
C ASP A 119 -6.55 33.07 16.45
N ALA A 120 -5.81 32.75 17.51
CA ALA A 120 -4.68 31.83 17.45
C ALA A 120 -5.08 30.41 17.05
N SER A 121 -6.36 30.02 17.27
CA SER A 121 -6.87 28.69 16.95
C SER A 121 -6.89 28.40 15.44
N ILE A 122 -7.07 29.42 14.58
CA ILE A 122 -7.12 29.27 13.14
C ILE A 122 -5.80 28.71 12.58
N ASN A 123 -4.66 29.26 13.03
CA ASN A 123 -3.35 28.79 12.60
C ASN A 123 -3.06 27.38 13.12
N ALA A 124 -3.41 27.12 14.38
CA ALA A 124 -3.20 25.82 15.03
C ALA A 124 -4.06 24.71 14.37
N GLN A 125 -5.32 25.02 14.04
CA GLN A 125 -6.19 24.11 13.29
C GLN A 125 -5.65 23.81 11.89
N GLY A 126 -5.14 24.83 11.16
CA GLY A 126 -4.51 24.63 9.87
C GLY A 126 -3.25 23.77 9.94
N ALA A 127 -2.45 23.90 11.00
CA ALA A 127 -1.29 23.05 11.24
C ALA A 127 -1.69 21.60 11.56
N LEU A 128 -2.73 21.42 12.38
CA LEU A 128 -3.29 20.10 12.69
C LEU A 128 -3.82 19.40 11.43
N GLU A 129 -4.57 20.12 10.58
CA GLU A 129 -5.12 19.55 9.34
C GLU A 129 -4.02 19.06 8.39
N ARG A 130 -2.90 19.81 8.27
CA ARG A 130 -1.73 19.35 7.49
C ARG A 130 -1.06 18.12 8.10
N ALA A 131 -0.96 18.06 9.42
CA ALA A 131 -0.39 16.89 10.10
C ALA A 131 -1.29 15.64 9.95
N GLN A 132 -2.62 15.82 9.95
CA GLN A 132 -3.58 14.75 9.64
C GLN A 132 -3.43 14.24 8.21
N LEU A 133 -3.24 15.13 7.24
CA LEU A 133 -2.95 14.72 5.85
C LEU A 133 -1.67 13.88 5.79
N ALA A 134 -0.59 14.34 6.42
CA ALA A 134 0.69 13.62 6.42
C ALA A 134 0.57 12.22 7.03
N GLU A 135 -0.18 12.07 8.13
CA GLU A 135 -0.47 10.76 8.74
C GLU A 135 -1.28 9.87 7.81
N GLN A 136 -2.36 10.40 7.19
CA GLN A 136 -3.20 9.62 6.28
C GLN A 136 -2.42 9.16 5.03
N GLN A 137 -1.59 10.03 4.47
CA GLN A 137 -0.71 9.67 3.35
C GLN A 137 0.31 8.59 3.74
N ALA A 138 0.92 8.68 4.94
CA ALA A 138 1.82 7.65 5.44
C ALA A 138 1.10 6.31 5.61
N ARG A 139 -0.15 6.31 6.09
CA ARG A 139 -0.99 5.11 6.20
C ARG A 139 -1.27 4.46 4.85
N VAL A 140 -1.62 5.25 3.83
CA VAL A 140 -1.80 4.74 2.46
C VAL A 140 -0.50 4.12 1.94
N ARG A 141 0.65 4.78 2.13
CA ARG A 141 1.96 4.24 1.72
C ARG A 141 2.29 2.92 2.41
N THR A 142 2.00 2.79 3.71
CA THR A 142 2.17 1.53 4.45
C THR A 142 1.29 0.42 3.85
N THR A 143 0.05 0.73 3.49
CA THR A 143 -0.85 -0.23 2.85
C THR A 143 -0.36 -0.61 1.45
N LEU A 144 0.08 0.35 0.63
CA LEU A 144 0.66 0.07 -0.69
C LEU A 144 1.95 -0.75 -0.59
N PHE A 145 2.75 -0.53 0.45
CA PHE A 145 3.95 -1.33 0.69
C PHE A 145 3.62 -2.81 0.96
N SER A 146 2.52 -3.09 1.66
CA SER A 146 2.09 -4.48 1.92
C SER A 146 1.71 -5.26 0.65
N LEU A 147 1.39 -4.57 -0.46
CA LEU A 147 1.14 -5.21 -1.76
C LEU A 147 2.37 -5.95 -2.27
N ARG A 148 3.58 -5.46 -2.00
CA ARG A 148 4.82 -6.12 -2.42
C ARG A 148 4.89 -7.55 -1.89
N GLN A 149 4.48 -7.76 -0.63
CA GLN A 149 4.46 -9.10 -0.05
C GLN A 149 3.41 -10.00 -0.72
N GLN A 150 2.24 -9.46 -1.04
CA GLN A 150 1.18 -10.21 -1.74
C GLN A 150 1.60 -10.59 -3.16
N VAL A 151 2.30 -9.68 -3.87
CA VAL A 151 2.86 -9.97 -5.20
C VAL A 151 3.96 -11.03 -5.10
N ASN A 152 4.85 -10.94 -4.09
CA ASN A 152 5.87 -11.96 -3.86
C ASN A 152 5.23 -13.35 -3.71
N GLU A 153 4.24 -13.50 -2.84
CA GLU A 153 3.56 -14.77 -2.61
C GLU A 153 2.91 -15.33 -3.88
N ALA A 154 2.20 -14.49 -4.63
CA ALA A 154 1.55 -14.90 -5.87
C ALA A 154 2.57 -15.27 -6.96
N PHE A 155 3.64 -14.47 -7.11
CA PHE A 155 4.71 -14.71 -8.06
C PHE A 155 5.42 -16.04 -7.80
N PHE A 156 5.90 -16.25 -6.57
CA PHE A 156 6.65 -17.46 -6.23
C PHE A 156 5.77 -18.71 -6.23
N THR A 157 4.48 -18.60 -5.91
CA THR A 157 3.53 -19.70 -6.09
C THR A 157 3.45 -20.11 -7.57
N ALA A 158 3.28 -19.16 -8.48
CA ALA A 158 3.23 -19.45 -9.91
C ALA A 158 4.58 -19.92 -10.47
N ALA A 159 5.70 -19.40 -9.96
CA ALA A 159 7.05 -19.81 -10.34
C ALA A 159 7.38 -21.24 -9.88
N THR A 160 6.92 -21.66 -8.70
CA THR A 160 7.05 -23.05 -8.24
C THR A 160 6.33 -24.02 -9.17
N LEU A 161 5.12 -23.68 -9.58
CA LEU A 161 4.34 -24.49 -10.51
C LEU A 161 5.00 -24.54 -11.90
N GLN A 162 5.55 -23.42 -12.38
CA GLN A 162 6.34 -23.37 -13.61
C GLN A 162 7.57 -24.28 -13.55
N ALA A 163 8.33 -24.26 -12.45
CA ALA A 163 9.52 -25.08 -12.27
C ALA A 163 9.17 -26.58 -12.21
N ARG A 164 8.09 -26.93 -11.51
CA ARG A 164 7.60 -28.33 -11.47
C ARG A 164 7.09 -28.79 -12.84
N GLN A 165 6.39 -27.94 -13.56
CA GLN A 165 5.92 -28.26 -14.92
C GLN A 165 7.10 -28.56 -15.86
N GLY A 166 8.19 -27.79 -15.77
CA GLY A 166 9.41 -28.06 -16.56
C GLY A 166 10.02 -29.42 -16.26
N ALA A 167 10.12 -29.82 -14.99
CA ALA A 167 10.64 -31.12 -14.59
C ALA A 167 9.71 -32.27 -15.06
N LEU A 168 8.40 -32.10 -14.95
CA LEU A 168 7.43 -33.10 -15.39
C LEU A 168 7.41 -33.28 -16.91
N SER A 169 7.46 -32.20 -17.66
CA SER A 169 7.50 -32.24 -19.14
C SER A 169 8.75 -32.97 -19.65
N ALA A 170 9.92 -32.80 -19.00
CA ALA A 170 11.11 -33.54 -19.34
C ALA A 170 10.92 -35.06 -19.11
N THR A 171 10.28 -35.45 -17.99
CA THR A 171 9.97 -36.85 -17.68
C THR A 171 8.95 -37.45 -18.67
N ILE A 172 7.92 -36.69 -19.06
CA ILE A 172 6.93 -37.11 -20.07
C ILE A 172 7.63 -37.36 -21.42
N THR A 173 8.54 -36.50 -21.83
CA THR A 173 9.32 -36.67 -23.08
C THR A 173 10.17 -37.93 -23.03
N ASP A 174 10.85 -38.20 -21.92
CA ASP A 174 11.66 -39.42 -21.75
C ASP A 174 10.79 -40.68 -21.78
N LEU A 175 9.70 -40.71 -21.01
CA LEU A 175 8.77 -41.83 -20.97
C LEU A 175 8.14 -42.12 -22.35
N SER A 176 7.83 -41.06 -23.12
CA SER A 176 7.29 -41.21 -24.47
C SER A 176 8.30 -41.89 -25.39
N ALA A 177 9.57 -41.47 -25.37
CA ALA A 177 10.64 -42.08 -26.15
C ALA A 177 10.86 -43.55 -25.73
N ARG A 178 10.74 -43.88 -24.43
CA ARG A 178 10.84 -45.25 -23.94
C ARG A 178 9.68 -46.14 -24.34
N LEU A 179 8.47 -45.57 -24.39
CA LEU A 179 7.30 -46.30 -24.88
C LEU A 179 7.49 -46.68 -26.34
N ASP A 180 7.96 -45.76 -27.20
CA ASP A 180 8.20 -45.99 -28.62
C ASP A 180 9.26 -47.09 -28.80
N GLU A 181 10.40 -47.02 -28.12
CA GLU A 181 11.46 -48.05 -28.12
C GLU A 181 10.93 -49.42 -27.64
N THR A 182 10.12 -49.45 -26.57
CA THR A 182 9.57 -50.71 -26.06
C THR A 182 8.55 -51.30 -27.03
N ASN A 183 7.73 -50.51 -27.69
CA ASN A 183 6.80 -50.99 -28.69
C ASN A 183 7.50 -51.60 -29.93
N GLU A 184 8.63 -51.05 -30.37
CA GLU A 184 9.46 -51.65 -31.43
C GLU A 184 10.00 -53.02 -31.01
N ARG A 185 10.47 -53.15 -29.73
CA ARG A 185 10.95 -54.42 -29.16
C ARG A 185 9.84 -55.45 -29.04
N VAL A 186 8.63 -55.03 -28.65
CA VAL A 186 7.45 -55.92 -28.63
C VAL A 186 7.14 -56.41 -30.03
N GLY A 187 7.17 -55.51 -31.05
CA GLY A 187 6.98 -55.90 -32.45
C GLY A 187 8.04 -56.87 -32.96
N ALA A 188 9.29 -56.77 -32.47
CA ALA A 188 10.38 -57.69 -32.76
C ALA A 188 10.34 -58.99 -31.92
N GLY A 189 9.40 -59.11 -31.00
CA GLY A 189 9.29 -60.29 -30.09
C GLY A 189 10.36 -60.35 -28.98
N THR A 190 11.06 -59.25 -28.69
CA THR A 190 12.13 -59.15 -27.69
C THR A 190 11.73 -58.48 -26.40
N ALA A 191 10.45 -57.99 -26.28
CA ALA A 191 9.87 -57.46 -25.09
C ALA A 191 8.44 -57.96 -24.91
N LEU A 192 7.92 -57.92 -23.68
CA LEU A 192 6.55 -58.32 -23.39
C LEU A 192 5.56 -57.16 -23.63
N PRO A 193 4.36 -57.43 -24.18
CA PRO A 193 3.33 -56.39 -24.32
C PRO A 193 2.95 -55.73 -22.99
N ALA A 194 3.05 -56.45 -21.86
CA ALA A 194 2.80 -55.93 -20.50
C ALA A 194 3.80 -54.84 -20.07
N GLU A 195 5.02 -54.86 -20.61
CA GLU A 195 6.04 -53.84 -20.33
C GLU A 195 5.67 -52.53 -21.01
N ALA A 196 5.27 -52.56 -22.28
CA ALA A 196 4.78 -51.39 -23.01
C ALA A 196 3.53 -50.82 -22.34
N ALA A 197 2.56 -51.66 -21.96
CA ALA A 197 1.35 -51.25 -21.28
C ALA A 197 1.65 -50.57 -19.93
N SER A 198 2.66 -51.02 -19.16
CA SER A 198 3.07 -50.40 -17.89
C SER A 198 3.68 -49.02 -18.11
N ILE A 199 4.52 -48.85 -19.14
CA ILE A 199 5.10 -47.55 -19.50
C ILE A 199 3.99 -46.60 -19.99
N GLU A 200 3.07 -47.05 -20.84
CA GLU A 200 1.94 -46.27 -21.34
C GLU A 200 1.03 -45.83 -20.19
N ALA A 201 0.67 -46.71 -19.26
CA ALA A 201 -0.14 -46.33 -18.09
C ALA A 201 0.53 -45.23 -17.25
N THR A 202 1.84 -45.34 -17.02
CA THR A 202 2.60 -44.33 -16.29
C THR A 202 2.69 -43.02 -17.06
N LEU A 203 2.90 -43.06 -18.38
CA LEU A 203 2.91 -41.85 -19.24
C LEU A 203 1.56 -41.12 -19.20
N LEU A 204 0.44 -41.86 -19.27
CA LEU A 204 -0.89 -41.27 -19.15
C LEU A 204 -1.11 -40.64 -17.76
N GLN A 205 -0.64 -41.29 -16.70
CA GLN A 205 -0.66 -40.70 -15.35
C GLN A 205 0.13 -39.38 -15.30
N ARG A 206 1.36 -39.33 -15.85
CA ARG A 206 2.15 -38.09 -15.88
C ARG A 206 1.51 -36.99 -16.74
N ARG A 207 0.84 -37.32 -17.83
CA ARG A 207 0.06 -36.36 -18.62
C ARG A 207 -1.14 -35.80 -17.81
N GLN A 208 -1.79 -36.63 -17.02
CA GLN A 208 -2.85 -36.18 -16.09
C GLN A 208 -2.29 -35.23 -15.04
N ASP A 209 -1.14 -35.57 -14.42
CA ASP A 209 -0.43 -34.71 -13.47
C ASP A 209 -0.05 -33.34 -14.12
N GLU A 210 0.35 -33.35 -15.41
CA GLU A 210 0.66 -32.13 -16.17
C GLU A 210 -0.56 -31.22 -16.37
N GLU A 211 -1.72 -31.78 -16.71
CA GLU A 211 -2.96 -30.99 -16.85
C GLU A 211 -3.41 -30.39 -15.52
N GLU A 212 -3.25 -31.12 -14.41
CA GLU A 212 -3.54 -30.59 -13.06
C GLU A 212 -2.58 -29.45 -12.69
N LEU A 213 -1.28 -29.61 -12.94
CA LEU A 213 -0.29 -28.54 -12.72
C LEU A 213 -0.58 -27.32 -13.59
N ARG A 214 -0.95 -27.53 -14.86
CA ARG A 214 -1.31 -26.45 -15.80
C ARG A 214 -2.54 -25.67 -15.33
N ALA A 215 -3.60 -26.36 -14.90
CA ALA A 215 -4.81 -25.74 -14.36
C ALA A 215 -4.51 -24.92 -13.07
N THR A 216 -3.70 -25.48 -12.18
CA THR A 216 -3.30 -24.81 -10.94
C THR A 216 -2.42 -23.57 -11.23
N ARG A 217 -1.48 -23.67 -12.18
CA ARG A 217 -0.66 -22.57 -12.63
C ARG A 217 -1.51 -21.45 -13.24
N ARG A 218 -2.51 -21.79 -14.06
CA ARG A 218 -3.46 -20.80 -14.63
C ARG A 218 -4.14 -19.98 -13.53
N THR A 219 -4.60 -20.64 -12.48
CA THR A 219 -5.21 -19.96 -11.33
C THR A 219 -4.22 -19.04 -10.60
N ALA A 220 -2.97 -19.49 -10.39
CA ALA A 220 -1.92 -18.69 -9.76
C ALA A 220 -1.55 -17.45 -10.62
N LEU A 221 -1.43 -17.62 -11.94
CA LEU A 221 -1.19 -16.52 -12.88
C LEU A 221 -2.36 -15.54 -12.92
N ALA A 222 -3.62 -16.01 -12.87
CA ALA A 222 -4.79 -15.15 -12.81
C ALA A 222 -4.81 -14.30 -11.54
N ARG A 223 -4.43 -14.87 -10.38
CA ARG A 223 -4.24 -14.11 -9.13
C ARG A 223 -3.18 -13.03 -9.27
N LEU A 224 -2.04 -13.36 -9.87
CA LEU A 224 -0.96 -12.40 -10.11
C LEU A 224 -1.40 -11.29 -11.09
N ALA A 225 -2.13 -11.63 -12.14
CA ALA A 225 -2.71 -10.68 -13.09
C ALA A 225 -3.66 -9.69 -12.42
N ILE A 226 -4.54 -10.16 -11.53
CA ILE A 226 -5.47 -9.30 -10.76
C ILE A 226 -4.70 -8.36 -9.84
N LEU A 227 -3.67 -8.84 -9.14
CA LEU A 227 -2.87 -8.02 -8.20
C LEU A 227 -2.07 -6.93 -8.91
N THR A 228 -1.60 -7.22 -10.13
CA THR A 228 -0.70 -6.33 -10.87
C THR A 228 -1.39 -5.50 -11.96
N GLY A 229 -2.67 -5.80 -12.26
CA GLY A 229 -3.38 -5.19 -13.38
C GLY A 229 -2.79 -5.55 -14.76
N GLN A 230 -1.85 -6.53 -14.81
CA GLN A 230 -1.20 -6.96 -16.06
C GLN A 230 -1.93 -8.14 -16.68
N THR A 231 -1.95 -8.20 -18.02
CA THR A 231 -2.43 -9.38 -18.73
C THR A 231 -1.32 -10.41 -18.77
N ILE A 232 -1.44 -11.50 -18.02
CA ILE A 232 -0.48 -12.60 -17.94
C ILE A 232 -1.15 -13.85 -18.51
N SER A 233 -0.54 -14.46 -19.51
CA SER A 233 -1.03 -15.68 -20.19
C SER A 233 -0.28 -16.93 -19.69
N GLU A 234 -0.81 -18.11 -20.01
CA GLU A 234 -0.14 -19.39 -19.70
C GLU A 234 1.19 -19.58 -20.43
N ASN A 235 1.37 -18.93 -21.58
CA ASN A 235 2.59 -19.01 -22.35
C ASN A 235 3.68 -18.05 -21.86
N ASP A 236 3.34 -17.14 -20.95
CA ASP A 236 4.30 -16.20 -20.38
C ASP A 236 5.16 -16.88 -19.31
N ALA A 237 6.43 -16.51 -19.26
CA ALA A 237 7.39 -17.02 -18.31
C ALA A 237 7.59 -16.04 -17.15
N LEU A 238 7.80 -16.58 -15.95
CA LEU A 238 8.24 -15.81 -14.78
C LEU A 238 9.75 -15.97 -14.66
N ALA A 239 10.48 -14.85 -14.75
CA ALA A 239 11.94 -14.84 -14.60
C ALA A 239 12.29 -14.86 -13.11
N MET A 240 13.04 -15.87 -12.70
CA MET A 240 13.51 -15.96 -11.32
C MET A 240 14.52 -14.86 -11.02
N PRO A 241 14.32 -14.05 -9.96
CA PRO A 241 15.27 -13.00 -9.59
C PRO A 241 16.54 -13.58 -8.99
N ASP A 242 17.70 -13.04 -9.37
CA ASP A 242 18.96 -13.28 -8.67
C ASP A 242 19.11 -12.30 -7.50
N LEU A 243 18.82 -12.77 -6.30
CA LEU A 243 18.83 -11.98 -5.08
C LEU A 243 20.05 -12.20 -4.20
N ALA A 244 20.98 -13.07 -4.59
CA ALA A 244 22.10 -13.48 -3.73
C ALA A 244 22.96 -12.28 -3.28
N ALA A 245 23.33 -11.40 -4.20
CA ALA A 245 24.12 -10.20 -3.89
C ALA A 245 23.33 -9.17 -3.05
N ALA A 246 22.02 -9.00 -3.31
CA ALA A 246 21.17 -8.09 -2.55
C ALA A 246 20.96 -8.58 -1.11
N VAL A 247 20.68 -9.88 -0.93
CA VAL A 247 20.52 -10.52 0.38
C VAL A 247 21.82 -10.46 1.19
N SER A 248 22.97 -10.71 0.57
CA SER A 248 24.27 -10.64 1.25
C SER A 248 24.54 -9.22 1.78
N ARG A 249 24.31 -8.19 0.96
CA ARG A 249 24.44 -6.78 1.39
C ARG A 249 23.46 -6.42 2.50
N ALA A 250 22.20 -6.86 2.37
CA ALA A 250 21.16 -6.59 3.35
C ALA A 250 21.49 -7.18 4.72
N ARG A 251 22.04 -8.40 4.78
CA ARG A 251 22.48 -9.04 6.03
C ARG A 251 23.63 -8.29 6.72
N GLN A 252 24.54 -7.69 5.96
CA GLN A 252 25.64 -6.90 6.51
C GLN A 252 25.19 -5.56 7.08
N THR A 253 24.11 -4.98 6.55
CA THR A 253 23.64 -3.63 6.89
C THR A 253 22.43 -3.64 7.85
N SER A 254 21.95 -4.80 8.28
CA SER A 254 20.68 -4.97 9.00
C SER A 254 20.52 -4.18 10.31
N GLY A 255 21.62 -3.62 10.87
CA GLY A 255 21.56 -2.81 12.11
C GLY A 255 20.96 -1.41 11.99
N GLU A 256 20.86 -0.84 10.78
CA GLU A 256 20.45 0.57 10.57
C GLU A 256 19.11 0.75 9.81
N LEU A 257 18.42 -0.33 9.45
CA LEU A 257 17.33 -0.28 8.50
C LEU A 257 16.01 0.24 9.10
N ARG A 258 15.81 1.55 8.96
CA ARG A 258 14.52 2.23 9.17
C ARG A 258 13.79 2.54 7.86
N ALA A 259 14.01 1.73 6.82
CA ALA A 259 13.42 1.97 5.49
C ALA A 259 11.93 1.58 5.39
N ARG A 260 11.38 0.95 6.44
CA ARG A 260 9.97 0.56 6.50
C ARG A 260 9.05 1.78 6.61
N PRO A 261 7.99 1.88 5.79
CA PRO A 261 7.06 3.01 5.82
C PRO A 261 6.26 3.11 7.13
N GLU A 262 6.19 2.05 7.92
CA GLU A 262 5.57 2.06 9.25
C GLU A 262 6.28 3.02 10.22
N TYR A 263 7.60 3.19 10.11
CA TYR A 263 8.32 4.16 10.94
C TYR A 263 7.94 5.60 10.61
N ASP A 264 7.71 5.91 9.31
CA ASP A 264 7.16 7.23 8.92
C ASP A 264 5.74 7.40 9.46
N LEU A 265 4.88 6.38 9.39
CA LEU A 265 3.54 6.42 9.98
C LEU A 265 3.57 6.73 11.47
N PHE A 266 4.41 6.05 12.26
CA PHE A 266 4.57 6.35 13.69
C PHE A 266 5.06 7.78 13.94
N ALA A 267 6.00 8.28 13.13
CA ALA A 267 6.48 9.65 13.22
C ALA A 267 5.38 10.66 12.93
N ARG A 268 4.59 10.47 11.85
CA ARG A 268 3.48 11.36 11.47
C ARG A 268 2.33 11.31 12.47
N THR A 269 2.04 10.16 13.05
CA THR A 269 1.04 10.04 14.12
C THR A 269 1.44 10.86 15.34
N ARG A 270 2.71 10.79 15.76
CA ARG A 270 3.21 11.63 16.88
C ARG A 270 3.17 13.12 16.54
N GLU A 271 3.54 13.49 15.32
CA GLU A 271 3.46 14.88 14.85
C GLU A 271 2.02 15.40 14.88
N ARG A 272 1.04 14.64 14.39
CA ARG A 272 -0.38 14.99 14.47
C ARG A 272 -0.83 15.20 15.93
N LEU A 273 -0.45 14.31 16.85
CA LEU A 273 -0.80 14.43 18.27
C LEU A 273 -0.17 15.69 18.89
N ALA A 274 1.08 16.03 18.52
CA ALA A 274 1.70 17.27 18.94
C ALA A 274 0.95 18.51 18.42
N LYS A 275 0.53 18.50 17.13
CA LYS A 275 -0.26 19.58 16.56
C LYS A 275 -1.66 19.68 17.17
N GLN A 276 -2.22 18.57 17.62
CA GLN A 276 -3.48 18.57 18.37
C GLN A 276 -3.30 19.20 19.76
N GLN A 277 -2.18 18.96 20.43
CA GLN A 277 -1.84 19.67 21.70
C GLN A 277 -1.71 21.17 21.48
N ASP A 278 -1.02 21.58 20.39
CA ASP A 278 -0.90 23.00 20.02
C ASP A 278 -2.28 23.63 19.75
N ALA A 279 -3.19 22.91 19.08
CA ALA A 279 -4.54 23.36 18.79
C ALA A 279 -5.39 23.51 20.07
N THR A 280 -5.26 22.57 21.00
CA THR A 280 -5.91 22.65 22.33
C THR A 280 -5.39 23.84 23.12
N ALA A 281 -4.07 24.06 23.16
CA ALA A 281 -3.48 25.22 23.82
C ALA A 281 -3.88 26.57 23.19
N ALA A 282 -4.05 26.59 21.86
CA ALA A 282 -4.47 27.80 21.14
C ALA A 282 -5.92 28.24 21.51
N GLN A 283 -6.78 27.31 21.93
CA GLN A 283 -8.16 27.62 22.34
C GLN A 283 -8.21 28.39 23.67
N GLU A 284 -7.17 28.32 24.50
CA GLU A 284 -7.06 29.08 25.76
C GLU A 284 -6.66 30.54 25.54
N ARG A 285 -6.21 30.90 24.33
CA ARG A 285 -5.77 32.27 24.04
C ARG A 285 -6.96 33.19 23.82
N PRO A 286 -6.86 34.49 24.17
CA PRO A 286 -7.88 35.48 23.85
C PRO A 286 -8.17 35.53 22.35
N ARG A 287 -9.44 35.77 22.02
CA ARG A 287 -9.90 36.00 20.66
C ARG A 287 -10.42 37.43 20.57
N VAL A 288 -10.08 38.11 19.50
CA VAL A 288 -10.54 39.50 19.26
C VAL A 288 -11.32 39.51 17.94
N SER A 289 -12.54 39.99 18.00
CA SER A 289 -13.39 40.21 16.82
C SER A 289 -13.99 41.62 16.83
N THR A 290 -14.20 42.14 15.65
CA THR A 290 -15.04 43.33 15.44
C THR A 290 -16.40 42.89 14.94
N PHE A 291 -17.41 43.69 15.27
CA PHE A 291 -18.76 43.49 14.76
C PHE A 291 -19.39 44.81 14.39
N ALA A 292 -20.25 44.80 13.40
CA ALA A 292 -21.15 45.88 13.02
C ALA A 292 -22.53 45.30 12.78
N ARG A 293 -23.56 45.99 13.21
CA ARG A 293 -24.94 45.60 12.94
C ARG A 293 -25.74 46.84 12.54
N VAL A 294 -26.53 46.72 11.49
CA VAL A 294 -27.57 47.63 11.13
C VAL A 294 -28.91 46.89 11.21
N GLY A 295 -29.89 47.51 11.82
CA GLY A 295 -31.17 46.85 12.04
C GLY A 295 -32.34 47.82 11.97
N TYR A 296 -33.53 47.23 11.88
CA TYR A 296 -34.82 47.89 11.94
C TYR A 296 -35.71 47.12 12.90
N GLY A 297 -36.14 47.79 13.98
CA GLY A 297 -36.88 47.12 15.04
C GLY A 297 -37.81 48.00 15.81
N ARG A 298 -38.70 47.38 16.58
CA ARG A 298 -39.61 48.02 17.52
C ARG A 298 -39.39 47.36 18.90
N PRO A 299 -38.89 48.07 19.89
CA PRO A 299 -38.55 49.49 19.93
C PRO A 299 -37.18 49.89 19.34
N GLY A 300 -36.45 49.04 18.60
CA GLY A 300 -35.10 49.31 18.14
C GLY A 300 -34.10 49.41 19.31
N LEU A 301 -33.09 50.32 19.26
CA LEU A 301 -32.20 50.60 20.39
C LEU A 301 -32.83 51.56 21.40
N ASN A 302 -33.86 52.31 21.01
CA ASN A 302 -34.56 53.25 21.88
C ASN A 302 -35.71 52.52 22.60
N PHE A 303 -35.46 51.94 23.73
CA PHE A 303 -36.43 51.16 24.51
C PHE A 303 -37.60 51.94 25.05
N VAL A 304 -37.54 53.30 25.01
CA VAL A 304 -38.63 54.19 25.42
C VAL A 304 -39.57 54.53 24.24
N SER A 305 -39.21 54.20 23.00
CA SER A 305 -40.01 54.44 21.80
C SER A 305 -40.86 53.20 21.47
N ASP A 306 -42.14 53.39 21.13
CA ASP A 306 -43.03 52.35 20.62
C ASP A 306 -43.09 52.34 19.09
N GLN A 307 -42.14 52.99 18.43
CA GLN A 307 -42.07 53.13 16.98
C GLN A 307 -41.05 52.13 16.42
N PHE A 308 -41.22 51.79 15.14
CA PHE A 308 -40.20 51.12 14.39
C PHE A 308 -39.07 52.11 14.03
N GLU A 309 -37.86 51.81 14.43
CA GLU A 309 -36.69 52.67 14.21
C GLU A 309 -35.54 51.89 13.58
N SER A 310 -34.80 52.53 12.69
CA SER A 310 -33.53 52.01 12.19
C SER A 310 -32.42 52.33 13.17
N TYR A 311 -31.49 51.42 13.34
CA TYR A 311 -30.36 51.60 14.22
C TYR A 311 -29.07 51.01 13.66
N GLY A 312 -27.94 51.48 14.12
CA GLY A 312 -26.63 50.94 13.85
C GLY A 312 -25.80 50.79 15.13
N LEU A 313 -25.10 49.72 15.27
CA LEU A 313 -24.16 49.51 16.36
C LEU A 313 -22.90 48.82 15.84
N GLY A 314 -21.76 49.10 16.44
CA GLY A 314 -20.49 48.48 16.10
C GLY A 314 -19.55 48.47 17.30
N GLY A 315 -18.63 47.55 17.31
CA GLY A 315 -17.70 47.43 18.44
C GLY A 315 -16.65 46.37 18.27
N VAL A 316 -15.86 46.26 19.29
CA VAL A 316 -14.83 45.21 19.43
C VAL A 316 -15.23 44.27 20.56
N ARG A 317 -15.13 42.99 20.31
CA ARG A 317 -15.40 41.95 21.31
C ARG A 317 -14.11 41.19 21.58
N VAL A 318 -13.73 41.14 22.84
CA VAL A 318 -12.65 40.28 23.34
C VAL A 318 -13.31 39.13 24.10
N GLN A 319 -13.00 37.91 23.70
CA GLN A 319 -13.48 36.70 24.35
C GLN A 319 -12.29 35.88 24.81
N TRP A 320 -12.24 35.59 26.13
CA TRP A 320 -11.17 34.81 26.73
C TRP A 320 -11.72 33.89 27.79
N ASN A 321 -11.46 32.60 27.62
CA ASN A 321 -11.80 31.61 28.63
C ASN A 321 -10.60 31.48 29.59
N ALA A 322 -10.47 32.43 30.51
CA ALA A 322 -9.33 32.51 31.45
C ALA A 322 -9.27 31.35 32.44
N TRP A 323 -10.38 30.64 32.62
CA TRP A 323 -10.47 29.55 33.58
C TRP A 323 -11.25 28.38 32.99
N THR A 324 -10.59 27.23 32.87
CA THR A 324 -11.13 25.99 32.25
C THR A 324 -11.19 24.83 33.24
N TRP A 325 -11.00 25.07 34.53
CA TRP A 325 -10.95 24.03 35.55
C TRP A 325 -9.91 22.94 35.24
N GLY A 326 -8.85 23.28 34.55
CA GLY A 326 -7.78 22.36 34.12
C GLY A 326 -8.17 21.36 33.00
N SER A 327 -9.31 21.53 32.35
CA SER A 327 -9.74 20.60 31.28
C SER A 327 -8.76 20.55 30.12
N SER A 328 -8.28 21.70 29.65
CA SER A 328 -7.30 21.78 28.58
C SER A 328 -5.93 21.18 28.97
N SER A 329 -5.50 21.35 30.24
CA SER A 329 -4.27 20.73 30.73
C SER A 329 -4.38 19.19 30.69
N ARG A 330 -5.51 18.67 31.22
CA ARG A 330 -5.78 17.22 31.20
C ARG A 330 -5.90 16.67 29.78
N GLU A 331 -6.52 17.42 28.87
CA GLU A 331 -6.58 17.01 27.46
C GLU A 331 -5.18 16.93 26.83
N ARG A 332 -4.32 17.92 27.06
CA ARG A 332 -2.92 17.90 26.59
C ARG A 332 -2.12 16.75 27.23
N GLU A 333 -2.37 16.44 28.49
CA GLU A 333 -1.76 15.28 29.16
C GLU A 333 -2.24 13.96 28.55
N ALA A 334 -3.55 13.83 28.26
CA ALA A 334 -4.09 12.66 27.57
C ALA A 334 -3.44 12.46 26.19
N LEU A 335 -3.25 13.54 25.43
CA LEU A 335 -2.54 13.50 24.14
C LEU A 335 -1.06 13.12 24.29
N ALA A 336 -0.39 13.57 25.39
CA ALA A 336 0.98 13.15 25.68
C ALA A 336 1.05 11.65 26.05
N ILE A 337 0.04 11.12 26.72
CA ILE A 337 -0.09 9.68 26.97
C ILE A 337 -0.26 8.92 25.64
N GLN A 338 -1.11 9.41 24.72
CA GLN A 338 -1.26 8.81 23.42
C GLN A 338 0.06 8.78 22.62
N GLN A 339 0.89 9.83 22.70
CA GLN A 339 2.24 9.81 22.07
C GLN A 339 3.13 8.71 22.67
N ARG A 340 3.03 8.46 23.98
CA ARG A 340 3.76 7.36 24.65
C ARG A 340 3.23 5.98 24.22
N ILE A 341 1.92 5.84 24.01
CA ILE A 341 1.32 4.62 23.45
C ILE A 341 1.88 4.36 22.04
N VAL A 342 1.90 5.38 21.18
CA VAL A 342 2.49 5.24 19.83
C VAL A 342 3.98 4.87 19.88
N ALA A 343 4.73 5.37 20.87
CA ALA A 343 6.13 4.97 21.06
C ALA A 343 6.26 3.50 21.51
N ALA A 344 5.35 3.03 22.36
CA ALA A 344 5.30 1.62 22.77
C ALA A 344 4.92 0.71 21.58
N ASP A 345 3.96 1.12 20.74
CA ASP A 345 3.58 0.41 19.53
C ASP A 345 4.76 0.33 18.54
N GLN A 346 5.51 1.43 18.37
CA GLN A 346 6.74 1.43 17.56
C GLN A 346 7.79 0.47 18.11
N ALA A 347 7.98 0.39 19.45
CA ALA A 347 8.92 -0.53 20.06
C ALA A 347 8.47 -2.00 19.89
N ALA A 348 7.16 -2.28 20.03
CA ALA A 348 6.59 -3.60 19.75
C ALA A 348 6.76 -4.00 18.27
N PHE A 349 6.51 -3.08 17.34
CA PHE A 349 6.75 -3.28 15.92
C PHE A 349 8.23 -3.59 15.64
N ALA A 350 9.16 -2.83 16.22
CA ALA A 350 10.59 -3.05 16.04
C ALA A 350 11.03 -4.44 16.54
N LYS A 351 10.46 -4.90 17.67
CA LYS A 351 10.70 -6.24 18.19
C LYS A 351 10.18 -7.33 17.23
N GLY A 352 8.93 -7.23 16.78
CA GLY A 352 8.36 -8.18 15.81
C GLY A 352 9.10 -8.18 14.48
N LEU A 353 9.60 -7.02 14.04
CA LEU A 353 10.45 -6.92 12.86
C LEU A 353 11.77 -7.67 13.06
N GLY A 354 12.41 -7.53 14.22
CA GLY A 354 13.62 -8.29 14.57
C GLY A 354 13.39 -9.80 14.54
N GLU A 355 12.31 -10.27 15.14
CA GLU A 355 11.92 -11.70 15.10
C GLU A 355 11.70 -12.19 13.65
N SER A 356 11.06 -11.36 12.79
CA SER A 356 10.85 -11.70 11.39
C SER A 356 12.16 -11.78 10.60
N ILE A 357 13.10 -10.86 10.83
CA ILE A 357 14.43 -10.84 10.18
C ILE A 357 15.22 -12.09 10.55
N GLU A 358 15.26 -12.45 11.83
CA GLU A 358 15.93 -13.67 12.30
C GLU A 358 15.30 -14.93 11.70
N GLY A 359 13.97 -15.02 11.68
CA GLY A 359 13.23 -16.13 11.06
C GLY A 359 13.47 -16.25 9.55
N ASP A 360 13.47 -15.13 8.83
CA ASP A 360 13.76 -15.09 7.40
C ASP A 360 15.24 -15.49 7.12
N SER A 361 16.17 -15.05 7.95
CA SER A 361 17.60 -15.40 7.84
C SER A 361 17.84 -16.88 8.09
N ALA A 362 17.25 -17.45 9.15
CA ALA A 362 17.32 -18.88 9.45
C ALA A 362 16.70 -19.75 8.32
N THR A 363 15.60 -19.27 7.73
CA THR A 363 14.97 -19.93 6.59
C THR A 363 15.89 -19.96 5.37
N LEU A 364 16.57 -18.85 5.07
CA LEU A 364 17.56 -18.78 3.98
C LEU A 364 18.71 -19.76 4.19
N ASP A 365 19.30 -19.81 5.40
CA ASP A 365 20.42 -20.70 5.69
C ASP A 365 20.00 -22.18 5.58
N ARG A 366 18.79 -22.51 6.07
CA ARG A 366 18.22 -23.86 5.92
C ARG A 366 18.03 -24.22 4.45
N LEU A 367 17.43 -23.35 3.65
CA LEU A 367 17.16 -23.63 2.23
C LEU A 367 18.44 -23.75 1.40
N GLN A 368 19.47 -22.95 1.70
CA GLN A 368 20.79 -23.08 1.07
C GLN A 368 21.42 -24.45 1.35
N ALA A 369 21.36 -24.90 2.62
CA ALA A 369 21.87 -26.23 3.00
C ALA A 369 21.07 -27.37 2.34
N MET A 370 19.73 -27.26 2.30
CA MET A 370 18.87 -28.25 1.65
C MET A 370 19.14 -28.32 0.13
N LEU A 371 19.27 -27.18 -0.54
CA LEU A 371 19.54 -27.18 -1.98
C LEU A 371 20.85 -27.86 -2.36
N ALA A 372 21.90 -27.71 -1.55
CA ALA A 372 23.16 -28.42 -1.74
C ALA A 372 22.99 -29.94 -1.61
N LEU A 373 22.11 -30.41 -0.72
CA LEU A 373 21.78 -31.85 -0.59
C LEU A 373 20.91 -32.30 -1.77
N ASP A 374 19.94 -31.50 -2.20
CA ASP A 374 19.08 -31.82 -3.35
C ASP A 374 19.90 -32.01 -4.62
N ASP A 375 20.88 -31.13 -4.89
CA ASP A 375 21.80 -31.28 -6.03
C ASP A 375 22.51 -32.64 -6.01
N ARG A 376 22.95 -33.08 -4.82
CA ARG A 376 23.59 -34.38 -4.64
C ARG A 376 22.61 -35.54 -4.82
N ILE A 377 21.40 -35.43 -4.25
CA ILE A 377 20.35 -36.45 -4.38
C ILE A 377 19.94 -36.62 -5.85
N VAL A 378 19.69 -35.52 -6.56
CA VAL A 378 19.34 -35.56 -7.98
C VAL A 378 20.45 -36.23 -8.80
N ALA A 379 21.71 -35.84 -8.59
CA ALA A 379 22.84 -36.47 -9.30
C ALA A 379 22.93 -37.99 -9.06
N LEU A 380 22.73 -38.46 -7.82
CA LEU A 380 22.72 -39.87 -7.49
C LEU A 380 21.51 -40.61 -8.10
N ARG A 381 20.31 -39.97 -8.07
CA ARG A 381 19.12 -40.55 -8.68
C ARG A 381 19.22 -40.63 -10.20
N GLU A 382 19.86 -39.67 -10.87
CA GLU A 382 20.15 -39.72 -12.30
C GLU A 382 21.09 -40.86 -12.65
N GLN A 383 22.15 -41.09 -11.87
CA GLN A 383 23.04 -42.23 -12.07
C GLN A 383 22.34 -43.61 -11.90
N ILE A 384 21.47 -43.72 -10.86
CA ILE A 384 20.69 -44.92 -10.61
C ILE A 384 19.70 -45.16 -11.76
N GLU A 385 18.97 -44.14 -12.17
CA GLU A 385 17.99 -44.24 -13.25
C GLU A 385 18.67 -44.66 -14.56
N GLN A 386 19.78 -44.00 -14.96
CA GLN A 386 20.55 -44.34 -16.16
C GLN A 386 21.06 -45.78 -16.13
N SER A 387 21.59 -46.26 -14.99
CA SER A 387 22.03 -47.64 -14.81
C SER A 387 20.86 -48.62 -14.93
N THR A 388 19.70 -48.30 -14.31
CA THR A 388 18.52 -49.16 -14.36
C THR A 388 17.92 -49.18 -15.78
N GLN A 389 17.97 -48.06 -16.49
CA GLN A 389 17.56 -47.95 -17.88
C GLN A 389 18.37 -48.87 -18.79
N ALA A 390 19.72 -48.84 -18.68
CA ALA A 390 20.58 -49.73 -19.47
C ALA A 390 20.25 -51.21 -19.21
N ARG A 391 20.06 -51.59 -17.93
CA ARG A 391 19.68 -52.96 -17.54
C ARG A 391 18.28 -53.34 -18.01
N PHE A 392 17.36 -52.40 -18.09
CA PHE A 392 16.01 -52.61 -18.68
C PHE A 392 16.11 -52.89 -20.18
N GLN A 393 16.95 -52.14 -20.91
CA GLN A 393 17.20 -52.37 -22.34
C GLN A 393 17.79 -53.72 -22.63
N GLU A 394 18.67 -54.24 -21.73
CA GLU A 394 19.26 -55.57 -21.81
C GLU A 394 18.30 -56.68 -21.31
N GLY A 395 17.11 -56.34 -20.80
CA GLY A 395 16.11 -57.29 -20.30
C GLY A 395 16.47 -57.89 -18.93
N VAL A 396 17.40 -57.26 -18.17
CA VAL A 396 17.87 -57.73 -16.86
C VAL A 396 16.92 -57.31 -15.72
N VAL A 397 16.23 -56.15 -15.89
CA VAL A 397 15.26 -55.67 -14.89
C VAL A 397 13.92 -55.45 -15.57
N THR A 398 12.84 -55.39 -14.76
CA THR A 398 11.48 -55.21 -15.25
C THR A 398 11.17 -53.73 -15.55
N ALA A 399 10.15 -53.49 -16.38
CA ALA A 399 9.61 -52.16 -16.61
C ALA A 399 9.15 -51.47 -15.28
N SER A 400 8.58 -52.22 -14.35
CA SER A 400 8.17 -51.71 -13.03
C SER A 400 9.36 -51.12 -12.26
N GLU A 401 10.51 -51.85 -12.21
CA GLU A 401 11.70 -51.36 -11.50
C GLU A 401 12.25 -50.10 -12.16
N PHE A 402 12.27 -50.00 -13.49
CA PHE A 402 12.67 -48.81 -14.21
C PHE A 402 11.73 -47.63 -13.89
N LEU A 403 10.40 -47.85 -13.93
CA LEU A 403 9.38 -46.81 -13.65
C LEU A 403 9.46 -46.33 -12.19
N ASP A 404 9.78 -47.21 -11.23
CA ASP A 404 9.99 -46.81 -9.85
C ASP A 404 11.19 -45.85 -9.70
N ARG A 405 12.34 -46.14 -10.36
CA ARG A 405 13.51 -45.25 -10.33
C ARG A 405 13.27 -43.95 -11.06
N SER A 406 12.56 -43.98 -12.20
CA SER A 406 12.13 -42.74 -12.88
C SER A 406 11.23 -41.86 -12.01
N SER A 407 10.29 -42.48 -11.26
CA SER A 407 9.43 -41.77 -10.33
C SER A 407 10.19 -41.15 -9.15
N GLU A 408 11.19 -41.89 -8.59
CA GLU A 408 12.07 -41.36 -7.54
C GLU A 408 12.92 -40.19 -8.02
N LEU A 409 13.41 -40.22 -9.25
CA LEU A 409 14.15 -39.13 -9.87
C LEU A 409 13.25 -37.90 -10.07
N LEU A 410 12.00 -38.07 -10.56
CA LEU A 410 11.04 -36.99 -10.72
C LEU A 410 10.74 -36.32 -9.38
N GLN A 411 10.54 -37.10 -8.30
CA GLN A 411 10.32 -36.56 -6.96
C GLN A 411 11.52 -35.74 -6.47
N ALA A 412 12.76 -36.24 -6.68
CA ALA A 412 13.97 -35.49 -6.34
C ALA A 412 14.08 -34.17 -7.12
N ARG A 413 13.78 -34.18 -8.42
CA ARG A 413 13.75 -32.96 -9.25
C ARG A 413 12.68 -31.98 -8.79
N PHE A 414 11.50 -32.46 -8.39
CA PHE A 414 10.45 -31.62 -7.83
C PHE A 414 10.87 -30.96 -6.51
N ALA A 415 11.50 -31.72 -5.60
CA ALA A 415 12.00 -31.18 -4.34
C ALA A 415 13.05 -30.08 -4.59
N ARG A 416 14.05 -30.36 -5.44
CA ARG A 416 15.07 -29.39 -5.82
C ARG A 416 14.48 -28.13 -6.45
N ALA A 417 13.58 -28.27 -7.43
CA ALA A 417 12.93 -27.14 -8.10
C ALA A 417 12.11 -26.28 -7.12
N THR A 418 11.43 -26.93 -6.17
CA THR A 418 10.67 -26.25 -5.13
C THR A 418 11.60 -25.48 -4.19
N HIS A 419 12.64 -26.09 -3.64
CA HIS A 419 13.58 -25.45 -2.72
C HIS A 419 14.36 -24.31 -3.39
N GLN A 420 14.65 -24.41 -4.70
CA GLN A 420 15.28 -23.33 -5.45
C GLN A 420 14.37 -22.09 -5.53
N VAL A 421 13.08 -22.27 -5.78
CA VAL A 421 12.11 -21.17 -5.82
C VAL A 421 11.86 -20.63 -4.40
N GLU A 422 11.74 -21.50 -3.40
CA GLU A 422 11.58 -21.09 -2.00
C GLU A 422 12.79 -20.29 -1.49
N LEU A 423 14.01 -20.61 -1.91
CA LEU A 423 15.20 -19.83 -1.57
C LEU A 423 15.12 -18.40 -2.12
N ALA A 424 14.73 -18.25 -3.38
CA ALA A 424 14.52 -16.93 -3.96
C ALA A 424 13.36 -16.18 -3.28
N GLN A 425 12.27 -16.89 -2.94
CA GLN A 425 11.14 -16.33 -2.17
C GLN A 425 11.58 -15.84 -0.79
N ALA A 426 12.37 -16.63 -0.05
CA ALA A 426 12.89 -16.24 1.25
C ALA A 426 13.80 -15.00 1.14
N GLY A 427 14.61 -14.91 0.07
CA GLY A 427 15.42 -13.73 -0.24
C GLY A 427 14.57 -12.49 -0.48
N ALA A 428 13.55 -12.59 -1.34
CA ALA A 428 12.62 -11.49 -1.62
C ALA A 428 11.84 -11.09 -0.37
N ARG A 429 11.44 -12.05 0.47
CA ARG A 429 10.77 -11.81 1.73
C ARG A 429 11.67 -11.05 2.70
N LEU A 430 12.93 -11.47 2.90
CA LEU A 430 13.88 -10.78 3.75
C LEU A 430 14.08 -9.31 3.29
N LEU A 431 14.30 -9.08 1.98
CA LEU A 431 14.43 -7.73 1.44
C LEU A 431 13.17 -6.88 1.72
N THR A 432 11.98 -7.44 1.51
CA THR A 432 10.72 -6.76 1.81
C THR A 432 10.56 -6.50 3.32
N THR A 433 10.92 -7.46 4.17
CA THR A 433 10.91 -7.30 5.64
C THR A 433 11.83 -6.15 6.08
N LEU A 434 12.98 -5.99 5.44
CA LEU A 434 13.92 -4.89 5.68
C LEU A 434 13.49 -3.55 5.07
N GLY A 435 12.42 -3.50 4.27
CA GLY A 435 11.96 -2.29 3.59
C GLY A 435 12.73 -1.98 2.29
N LEU A 436 13.51 -2.94 1.80
CA LEU A 436 14.30 -2.80 0.57
C LEU A 436 13.49 -3.19 -0.66
N GLU A 437 13.88 -2.64 -1.81
CA GLU A 437 13.30 -3.02 -3.09
C GLU A 437 14.00 -4.26 -3.66
N VAL A 438 13.20 -5.13 -4.26
CA VAL A 438 13.72 -6.23 -5.10
C VAL A 438 14.10 -5.64 -6.44
N ARG A 439 15.37 -5.65 -6.78
CA ARG A 439 15.90 -5.14 -8.07
C ARG A 439 16.66 -6.24 -8.77
#